data_924376d4b8d1aa0a4e6820fb47c1343e
#
_entry.id   924376d4b8d1aa0a4e6820fb47c1343e
#
_cell.length_a   1.000
_cell.length_b   1.000
_cell.length_c   1.000
_cell.angle_alpha   90.00
_cell.angle_beta   90.00
_cell.angle_gamma   90.00
#
_symmetry.space_group_name_H-M   'P 1'
#
loop_
_entity.id
_entity.type
_entity.pdbx_description
1 polymer ?
#
loop_
_entity_poly.entity_id
_entity_poly.type
_entity_poly.pdbx_seq_one_letter_code
_entity_poly.pdbx_strand_id
1 'polypeptide(L)'
;MEALLILVQRLTYPNRWCELTQMFGRPEPELSLIFNENVTDIHERFGDLLHNLDVWLHPQAFARAVFDKGSPLRDCWGFIDGTARPICRPVKNQRIMFSGHKRTYCLKFQSVVAPNGLICHLFGPLEGQRHDAFVE
;
A
#
# COMPACT_ATOMS: atom_id res chain seq x y z
N MET A 1 -20.25 10.15 6.48
CA MET A 1 -19.51 9.42 7.54
C MET A 1 -19.63 7.90 7.36
N GLU A 2 -20.79 7.35 7.11
CA GLU A 2 -21.03 5.90 6.87
C GLU A 2 -20.13 5.33 5.76
N ALA A 3 -20.00 6.02 4.64
CA ALA A 3 -19.16 5.60 3.53
C ALA A 3 -17.68 5.39 3.92
N LEU A 4 -17.14 6.28 4.75
CA LEU A 4 -15.78 6.12 5.28
C LEU A 4 -15.66 4.91 6.22
N LEU A 5 -16.69 4.63 7.03
CA LEU A 5 -16.70 3.45 7.89
C LEU A 5 -16.73 2.15 7.08
N ILE A 6 -17.52 2.09 6.01
CA ILE A 6 -17.53 0.96 5.07
C ILE A 6 -16.14 0.74 4.46
N LEU A 7 -15.50 1.83 4.01
CA LEU A 7 -14.15 1.79 3.46
C LEU A 7 -13.14 1.25 4.47
N VAL A 8 -13.07 1.85 5.65
CA VAL A 8 -12.11 1.48 6.70
C VAL A 8 -12.33 0.02 7.13
N GLN A 9 -13.58 -0.39 7.34
CA GLN A 9 -13.90 -1.77 7.72
C GLN A 9 -13.45 -2.78 6.66
N ARG A 10 -13.67 -2.46 5.37
CA ARG A 10 -13.28 -3.32 4.25
C ARG A 10 -11.76 -3.42 4.08
N LEU A 11 -11.02 -2.35 4.34
CA LEU A 11 -9.56 -2.33 4.26
C LEU A 11 -8.87 -2.93 5.48
N THR A 12 -9.46 -2.79 6.67
CA THR A 12 -8.88 -3.29 7.91
C THR A 12 -9.04 -4.80 8.04
N TYR A 13 -10.17 -5.33 7.62
CA TYR A 13 -10.49 -6.76 7.74
C TYR A 13 -11.05 -7.29 6.42
N PRO A 14 -10.58 -8.45 5.90
CA PRO A 14 -11.00 -8.99 4.61
C PRO A 14 -12.40 -9.62 4.67
N ASN A 15 -13.38 -8.85 5.16
CA ASN A 15 -14.77 -9.28 5.26
C ASN A 15 -15.36 -9.57 3.88
N ARG A 16 -16.27 -10.56 3.83
CA ARG A 16 -17.13 -10.74 2.67
C ARG A 16 -18.22 -9.65 2.65
N TRP A 17 -18.75 -9.33 1.47
CA TRP A 17 -19.81 -8.33 1.38
C TRP A 17 -21.05 -8.70 2.20
N CYS A 18 -21.41 -10.00 2.29
CA CYS A 18 -22.53 -10.46 3.09
C CYS A 18 -22.39 -10.16 4.59
N GLU A 19 -21.16 -10.12 5.12
CA GLU A 19 -20.92 -9.75 6.53
C GLU A 19 -21.14 -8.24 6.72
N LEU A 20 -20.69 -7.42 5.76
CA LEU A 20 -20.92 -5.98 5.78
C LEU A 20 -22.40 -5.62 5.63
N THR A 21 -23.18 -6.42 4.89
CA THR A 21 -24.64 -6.26 4.78
C THR A 21 -25.30 -6.33 6.16
N GLN A 22 -24.85 -7.26 7.03
CA GLN A 22 -25.37 -7.36 8.39
C GLN A 22 -25.01 -6.16 9.27
N MET A 23 -23.81 -5.59 9.06
CA MET A 23 -23.32 -4.44 9.86
C MET A 23 -24.00 -3.13 9.45
N PHE A 24 -24.16 -2.91 8.16
CA PHE A 24 -24.61 -1.62 7.60
C PHE A 24 -26.06 -1.63 7.12
N GLY A 25 -26.73 -2.80 7.10
CA GLY A 25 -28.11 -2.92 6.67
C GLY A 25 -28.37 -2.62 5.18
N ARG A 26 -27.32 -2.64 4.34
CA ARG A 26 -27.38 -2.34 2.91
C ARG A 26 -27.08 -3.58 2.07
N PRO A 27 -27.68 -3.72 0.90
CA PRO A 27 -27.40 -4.83 -0.02
C PRO A 27 -25.96 -4.75 -0.56
N GLU A 28 -25.37 -5.90 -0.88
CA GLU A 28 -23.98 -6.01 -1.35
C GLU A 28 -23.64 -5.13 -2.55
N PRO A 29 -24.51 -4.99 -3.59
CA PRO A 29 -24.20 -4.12 -4.72
C PRO A 29 -24.04 -2.66 -4.32
N GLU A 30 -24.87 -2.17 -3.40
CA GLU A 30 -24.82 -0.80 -2.89
C GLU A 30 -23.55 -0.57 -2.07
N LEU A 31 -23.21 -1.50 -1.18
CA LEU A 31 -21.96 -1.45 -0.40
C LEU A 31 -20.73 -1.43 -1.32
N SER A 32 -20.74 -2.24 -2.37
CA SER A 32 -19.65 -2.29 -3.35
C SER A 32 -19.53 -0.97 -4.12
N LEU A 33 -20.65 -0.36 -4.50
CA LEU A 33 -20.66 0.94 -5.17
C LEU A 33 -20.10 2.03 -4.27
N ILE A 34 -20.60 2.16 -3.05
CA ILE A 34 -20.13 3.12 -2.04
C ILE A 34 -18.63 2.97 -1.79
N PHE A 35 -18.14 1.73 -1.65
CA PHE A 35 -16.73 1.46 -1.44
C PHE A 35 -15.87 1.94 -2.63
N ASN A 36 -16.24 1.57 -3.86
CA ASN A 36 -15.49 1.94 -5.05
C ASN A 36 -15.49 3.45 -5.29
N GLU A 37 -16.63 4.12 -5.11
CA GLU A 37 -16.72 5.58 -5.20
C GLU A 37 -15.82 6.28 -4.20
N ASN A 38 -15.78 5.82 -2.94
CA ASN A 38 -14.90 6.38 -1.92
C ASN A 38 -13.42 6.14 -2.23
N VAL A 39 -13.04 4.95 -2.69
CA VAL A 39 -11.65 4.67 -3.10
C VAL A 39 -11.24 5.62 -4.23
N THR A 40 -12.11 5.80 -5.21
CA THR A 40 -11.87 6.70 -6.35
C THR A 40 -11.74 8.16 -5.89
N ASP A 41 -12.68 8.66 -5.08
CA ASP A 41 -12.65 10.02 -4.54
C ASP A 41 -11.39 10.31 -3.73
N ILE A 42 -10.98 9.38 -2.86
CA ILE A 42 -9.74 9.51 -2.09
C ILE A 42 -8.52 9.50 -3.01
N HIS A 43 -8.48 8.62 -4.00
CA HIS A 43 -7.38 8.57 -4.95
C HIS A 43 -7.28 9.85 -5.79
N GLU A 44 -8.40 10.37 -6.29
CA GLU A 44 -8.44 11.61 -7.07
C GLU A 44 -8.01 12.83 -6.25
N ARG A 45 -8.40 12.90 -4.97
CA ARG A 45 -8.07 14.03 -4.10
C ARG A 45 -6.66 13.97 -3.51
N PHE A 46 -6.17 12.79 -3.19
CA PHE A 46 -4.95 12.61 -2.40
C PHE A 46 -3.88 11.76 -3.10
N GLY A 47 -4.15 11.24 -4.31
CA GLY A 47 -3.21 10.42 -5.06
C GLY A 47 -1.88 11.11 -5.32
N ASP A 48 -1.91 12.40 -5.59
CA ASP A 48 -0.70 13.21 -5.80
C ASP A 48 0.24 13.25 -4.57
N LEU A 49 -0.32 13.07 -3.36
CA LEU A 49 0.49 13.00 -2.14
C LEU A 49 1.38 11.76 -2.10
N LEU A 50 1.00 10.68 -2.81
CA LEU A 50 1.82 9.46 -2.90
C LEU A 50 3.07 9.67 -3.78
N HIS A 51 3.04 10.66 -4.66
CA HIS A 51 4.12 10.96 -5.61
C HIS A 51 4.93 12.21 -5.24
N ASN A 52 4.36 13.11 -4.44
CA ASN A 52 4.94 14.41 -4.06
C ASN A 52 5.11 14.54 -2.54
N LEU A 53 5.71 13.53 -1.92
CA LEU A 53 5.95 13.52 -0.46
C LEU A 53 7.15 14.38 -0.02
N ASP A 54 7.81 15.08 -0.95
CA ASP A 54 8.99 15.91 -0.70
C ASP A 54 8.77 17.02 0.34
N VAL A 55 7.54 17.48 0.49
CA VAL A 55 7.15 18.55 1.43
C VAL A 55 7.44 18.21 2.91
N TRP A 56 7.49 16.91 3.24
CA TRP A 56 7.66 16.43 4.62
C TRP A 56 9.04 15.86 4.89
N LEU A 57 9.93 15.85 3.88
CA LEU A 57 11.26 15.26 4.00
C LEU A 57 12.25 16.26 4.60
N HIS A 58 12.77 15.92 5.77
CA HIS A 58 13.94 16.55 6.36
C HIS A 58 15.11 15.57 6.34
N PRO A 59 15.72 15.27 5.17
CA PRO A 59 16.69 14.18 5.01
C PRO A 59 17.90 14.34 5.94
N GLN A 60 18.38 15.56 6.16
CA GLN A 60 19.52 15.79 7.06
C GLN A 60 19.16 15.49 8.53
N ALA A 61 17.97 15.87 8.99
CA ALA A 61 17.51 15.57 10.34
C ALA A 61 17.30 14.07 10.54
N PHE A 62 16.76 13.39 9.52
CA PHE A 62 16.58 11.94 9.54
C PHE A 62 17.91 11.19 9.52
N ALA A 63 18.86 11.61 8.66
CA ALA A 63 20.19 11.00 8.61
C ALA A 63 20.92 11.13 9.96
N ARG A 64 20.82 12.30 10.59
CA ARG A 64 21.38 12.52 11.93
C ARG A 64 20.73 11.61 12.97
N ALA A 65 19.40 11.51 12.97
CA ALA A 65 18.67 10.64 13.91
C ALA A 65 19.05 9.15 13.75
N VAL A 66 19.25 8.69 12.52
CA VAL A 66 19.71 7.32 12.23
C VAL A 66 21.16 7.13 12.66
N PHE A 67 22.04 8.09 12.39
CA PHE A 67 23.45 8.04 12.80
C PHE A 67 23.60 8.02 14.32
N ASP A 68 22.87 8.85 15.05
CA ASP A 68 22.86 8.93 16.52
C ASP A 68 22.37 7.62 17.17
N LYS A 69 21.62 6.79 16.44
CA LYS A 69 21.22 5.44 16.87
C LYS A 69 22.25 4.34 16.58
N GLY A 70 23.43 4.72 16.07
CA GLY A 70 24.55 3.80 15.86
C GLY A 70 24.68 3.28 14.42
N SER A 71 24.03 3.90 13.45
CA SER A 71 24.27 3.56 12.04
C SER A 71 25.71 3.88 11.64
N PRO A 72 26.40 2.99 10.90
CA PRO A 72 27.73 3.28 10.35
C PRO A 72 27.67 4.31 9.20
N LEU A 73 26.51 4.53 8.62
CA LEU A 73 26.29 5.45 7.49
C LEU A 73 25.82 6.80 8.01
N ARG A 74 26.52 7.87 7.65
CA ARG A 74 26.18 9.24 8.07
C ARG A 74 25.00 9.85 7.30
N ASP A 75 24.79 9.36 6.07
CA ASP A 75 23.82 9.94 5.14
C ASP A 75 22.58 9.05 4.95
N CYS A 76 22.40 8.03 5.80
CA CYS A 76 21.24 7.15 5.74
C CYS A 76 20.02 7.86 6.35
N TRP A 77 19.14 8.38 5.50
CA TRP A 77 17.93 9.11 5.93
C TRP A 77 16.64 8.30 5.81
N GLY A 78 16.67 7.14 5.18
CA GLY A 78 15.47 6.31 4.97
C GLY A 78 15.83 4.87 4.69
N PHE A 79 14.83 4.01 4.73
CA PHE A 79 14.94 2.58 4.54
C PHE A 79 14.07 2.14 3.39
N ILE A 80 14.63 1.36 2.46
CA ILE A 80 13.90 0.79 1.34
C ILE A 80 13.39 -0.60 1.75
N ASP A 81 12.11 -0.84 1.59
CA ASP A 81 11.49 -2.14 1.84
C ASP A 81 10.59 -2.56 0.68
N GLY A 82 10.68 -3.85 0.33
CA GLY A 82 9.88 -4.48 -0.70
C GLY A 82 8.75 -5.32 -0.09
N THR A 83 7.51 -4.97 -0.37
CA THR A 83 6.34 -5.69 0.13
C THR A 83 5.59 -6.41 -0.98
N ALA A 84 5.32 -7.71 -0.79
CA ALA A 84 4.43 -8.49 -1.64
C ALA A 84 3.05 -8.62 -0.97
N ARG A 85 2.04 -8.02 -1.60
CA ARG A 85 0.64 -8.09 -1.11
C ARG A 85 -0.09 -9.22 -1.82
N PRO A 86 -0.50 -10.28 -1.10
CA PRO A 86 -1.27 -11.36 -1.69
C PRO A 86 -2.58 -10.85 -2.29
N ILE A 87 -2.95 -11.41 -3.43
CA ILE A 87 -4.23 -11.16 -4.08
C ILE A 87 -4.95 -12.48 -4.33
N CYS A 88 -6.26 -12.41 -4.53
CA CYS A 88 -7.02 -13.55 -5.02
C CYS A 88 -6.47 -13.99 -6.37
N ARG A 89 -6.59 -15.29 -6.69
CA ARG A 89 -6.19 -15.81 -8.00
C ARG A 89 -6.92 -15.05 -9.11
N PRO A 90 -6.21 -14.32 -9.97
CA PRO A 90 -6.85 -13.55 -11.05
C PRO A 90 -7.37 -14.47 -12.13
N VAL A 91 -8.43 -14.05 -12.81
CA VAL A 91 -8.99 -14.78 -13.96
C VAL A 91 -8.07 -14.70 -15.18
N LYS A 92 -7.42 -13.52 -15.38
CA LYS A 92 -6.49 -13.26 -16.48
C LYS A 92 -5.08 -13.02 -15.92
N ASN A 93 -4.07 -13.21 -16.77
CA ASN A 93 -2.66 -12.89 -16.45
C ASN A 93 -2.10 -13.63 -15.22
N GLN A 94 -2.61 -14.82 -14.91
CA GLN A 94 -2.21 -15.60 -13.73
C GLN A 94 -0.70 -15.79 -13.65
N ARG A 95 -0.04 -16.10 -14.78
CA ARG A 95 1.41 -16.35 -14.83
C ARG A 95 2.22 -15.14 -14.38
N ILE A 96 1.83 -13.94 -14.81
CA ILE A 96 2.55 -12.68 -14.46
C ILE A 96 2.34 -12.29 -13.00
N MET A 97 1.15 -12.58 -12.47
CA MET A 97 0.81 -12.25 -11.08
C MET A 97 1.34 -13.27 -10.06
N PHE A 98 1.83 -14.42 -10.52
CA PHE A 98 2.33 -15.47 -9.64
C PHE A 98 3.80 -15.24 -9.26
N SER A 99 4.06 -15.10 -7.96
CA SER A 99 5.41 -15.08 -7.41
C SER A 99 5.88 -16.51 -7.13
N GLY A 100 6.85 -16.99 -7.92
CA GLY A 100 7.44 -18.32 -7.71
C GLY A 100 8.13 -18.45 -6.34
N HIS A 101 8.77 -17.38 -5.86
CA HIS A 101 9.44 -17.34 -4.57
C HIS A 101 8.44 -17.42 -3.39
N LYS A 102 7.39 -16.62 -3.43
CA LYS A 102 6.35 -16.60 -2.38
C LYS A 102 5.27 -17.68 -2.59
N ARG A 103 5.26 -18.36 -3.73
CA ARG A 103 4.26 -19.37 -4.13
C ARG A 103 2.81 -18.88 -4.01
N THR A 104 2.58 -17.61 -4.31
CA THR A 104 1.27 -16.98 -4.24
C THR A 104 1.09 -15.94 -5.33
N TYR A 105 -0.16 -15.62 -5.65
CA TYR A 105 -0.49 -14.47 -6.48
C TYR A 105 -0.36 -13.21 -5.65
N CYS A 106 0.41 -12.25 -6.13
CA CYS A 106 0.64 -11.02 -5.39
C CYS A 106 0.92 -9.83 -6.33
N LEU A 107 0.71 -8.65 -5.77
CA LEU A 107 1.24 -7.39 -6.28
C LEU A 107 2.40 -6.97 -5.39
N LYS A 108 3.46 -6.48 -6.00
CA LYS A 108 4.65 -6.01 -5.29
C LYS A 108 4.68 -4.50 -5.26
N PHE A 109 5.13 -3.99 -4.13
CA PHE A 109 5.34 -2.58 -3.90
C PHE A 109 6.73 -2.39 -3.30
N GLN A 110 7.36 -1.28 -3.62
CA GLN A 110 8.59 -0.82 -2.96
C GLN A 110 8.26 0.47 -2.23
N SER A 111 8.61 0.55 -0.97
CA SER A 111 8.41 1.74 -0.16
C SER A 111 9.73 2.27 0.37
N VAL A 112 9.85 3.59 0.47
CA VAL A 112 10.89 4.26 1.25
C VAL A 112 10.25 4.76 2.53
N VAL A 113 10.76 4.31 3.66
CA VAL A 113 10.25 4.64 4.99
C VAL A 113 11.25 5.52 5.70
N ALA A 114 10.79 6.66 6.23
CA ALA A 114 11.59 7.56 7.05
C ALA A 114 11.72 7.06 8.50
N PRO A 115 12.71 7.52 9.27
CA PRO A 115 12.91 7.11 10.67
C PRO A 115 11.74 7.43 11.61
N ASN A 116 10.84 8.33 11.23
CA ASN A 116 9.60 8.62 11.94
C ASN A 116 8.44 7.62 11.66
N GLY A 117 8.71 6.61 10.82
CA GLY A 117 7.73 5.58 10.44
C GLY A 117 6.80 5.97 9.28
N LEU A 118 6.94 7.16 8.70
CA LEU A 118 6.14 7.57 7.55
C LEU A 118 6.72 7.01 6.25
N ILE A 119 5.84 6.58 5.35
CA ILE A 119 6.21 6.20 3.99
C ILE A 119 6.44 7.49 3.19
N CYS A 120 7.66 7.69 2.71
CA CYS A 120 8.05 8.86 1.91
C CYS A 120 7.86 8.65 0.42
N HIS A 121 7.93 7.41 -0.03
CA HIS A 121 7.75 7.05 -1.42
C HIS A 121 7.16 5.66 -1.52
N LEU A 122 6.22 5.47 -2.45
CA LEU A 122 5.63 4.18 -2.74
C LEU A 122 5.63 3.96 -4.25
N PHE A 123 6.38 2.95 -4.69
CA PHE A 123 6.44 2.52 -6.08
C PHE A 123 5.70 1.20 -6.28
N GLY A 124 4.90 1.10 -7.32
CA GLY A 124 4.07 -0.06 -7.65
C GLY A 124 2.66 0.35 -8.07
N PRO A 125 1.76 -0.61 -8.29
CA PRO A 125 1.97 -2.06 -8.16
C PRO A 125 2.79 -2.67 -9.31
N LEU A 126 3.63 -3.65 -8.95
CA LEU A 126 4.35 -4.48 -9.91
C LEU A 126 3.81 -5.91 -9.88
N GLU A 127 3.98 -6.61 -11.00
CA GLU A 127 3.55 -8.00 -11.11
C GLU A 127 4.35 -8.94 -10.19
N GLY A 128 3.68 -9.95 -9.62
CA GLY A 128 4.28 -10.91 -8.70
C GLY A 128 5.49 -11.67 -9.25
N GLN A 129 5.55 -11.85 -10.58
CA GLN A 129 6.65 -12.55 -11.27
C GLN A 129 7.96 -11.74 -11.26
N ARG A 130 7.91 -10.39 -11.20
CA ARG A 130 9.12 -9.57 -11.24
C ARG A 130 10.01 -9.88 -10.04
N HIS A 131 11.31 -9.95 -10.29
CA HIS A 131 12.32 -10.10 -9.24
C HIS A 131 12.50 -8.76 -8.53
N ASP A 132 12.70 -8.80 -7.20
CA ASP A 132 12.84 -7.57 -6.39
C ASP A 132 14.07 -6.72 -6.78
N ALA A 133 15.07 -7.35 -7.43
CA ALA A 133 16.27 -6.68 -7.94
C ALA A 133 16.06 -5.85 -9.23
N PHE A 134 14.87 -5.91 -9.84
CA PHE A 134 14.53 -5.15 -11.06
C PHE A 134 13.60 -3.96 -10.77
N VAL A 135 13.53 -3.53 -9.54
CA VAL A 135 12.81 -2.32 -9.14
C VAL A 135 13.83 -1.20 -9.07
N GLU A 136 14.27 -0.74 -10.25
CA GLU A 136 15.03 0.49 -10.42
C GLU A 136 14.10 1.64 -10.77
#